data_c5630f5715a1f357f1e0a35562db1000
#
_entry.id   c5630f5715a1f357f1e0a35562db1000
#
_cell.length_a   1.000
_cell.length_b   1.000
_cell.length_c   1.000
_cell.angle_alpha   90.00
_cell.angle_beta   90.00
_cell.angle_gamma   90.00
#
_symmetry.space_group_name_H-M   'P 1'
#
loop_
_entity.id
_entity.type
_entity.pdbx_description
1 polymer ?
#
loop_
_entity_poly.entity_id
_entity_poly.type
_entity_poly.pdbx_seq_one_letter_code
_entity_poly.pdbx_strand_id
1 'polypeptide(L)'
;KITKANCLINACYRLSVNELRIVLYGLAAIDPTSDEFPLEYTFSKSKIADFYQIPSTARPKFYKDIEKALIKQFWRRDIAYWDDERQKIVTNRWLITIRHGGKDDNLSYVYNPEIKHHLHQLSRRFTSYFLSDVAKMKSSYSIRLYEICIMYLNASSADKTQFTMGVDELKEKLDLTGKYSRFNNFKQYVLTVAEMEINKLSNIRLKILPVASSSWGSKIEKVQFSVSRKQKKPSTQKLIHRNRKVSPLVSLDTLEKAKKIILDSGNQWDLYELERQFFDYVEHKGRPGNIDGAFIGFVKKKTAVSP
;
A
#
# COMPACT_ATOMS: atom_id res chain seq x y z
N LYS A 1 -1.61 0.33 -5.76
CA LYS A 1 -1.71 1.33 -4.68
C LYS A 1 -2.85 0.93 -3.77
N ILE A 2 -2.72 1.16 -2.45
CA ILE A 2 -3.78 0.93 -1.47
C ILE A 2 -4.32 2.28 -1.05
N THR A 3 -5.64 2.42 -1.00
CA THR A 3 -6.33 3.61 -0.50
C THR A 3 -7.40 3.17 0.49
N LYS A 4 -7.43 3.80 1.67
CA LYS A 4 -8.39 3.53 2.74
C LYS A 4 -8.86 4.84 3.37
N ALA A 5 -10.13 4.90 3.78
CA ALA A 5 -10.59 5.99 4.64
C ALA A 5 -9.82 5.99 5.98
N ASN A 6 -9.57 7.17 6.54
CA ASN A 6 -8.83 7.29 7.79
C ASN A 6 -9.58 6.68 8.98
N CYS A 7 -10.93 6.61 8.94
CA CYS A 7 -11.71 5.88 9.95
C CYS A 7 -11.35 4.39 10.01
N LEU A 8 -11.09 3.73 8.85
CA LEU A 8 -10.63 2.33 8.84
C LEU A 8 -9.19 2.17 9.33
N ILE A 9 -8.32 3.16 9.11
CA ILE A 9 -6.96 3.12 9.67
C ILE A 9 -7.00 3.27 11.19
N ASN A 10 -7.89 4.13 11.69
CA ASN A 10 -8.10 4.33 13.13
C ASN A 10 -8.97 3.25 13.79
N ALA A 11 -9.62 2.39 13.01
CA ALA A 11 -10.53 1.36 13.50
C ALA A 11 -9.84 0.36 14.43
N CYS A 12 -10.60 -0.15 15.39
CA CYS A 12 -10.19 -1.26 16.23
C CYS A 12 -10.37 -2.58 15.48
N TYR A 13 -9.27 -3.24 15.14
CA TYR A 13 -9.27 -4.61 14.61
C TYR A 13 -7.87 -5.24 14.68
N ARG A 14 -7.87 -6.55 14.71
CA ARG A 14 -6.65 -7.36 14.63
C ARG A 14 -6.77 -8.40 13.54
N LEU A 15 -5.85 -8.32 12.60
CA LEU A 15 -5.65 -9.33 11.56
C LEU A 15 -4.25 -9.93 11.71
N SER A 16 -4.10 -11.22 11.47
CA SER A 16 -2.80 -11.84 11.33
C SER A 16 -2.12 -11.33 10.05
N VAL A 17 -0.82 -11.56 9.91
CA VAL A 17 -0.07 -11.14 8.71
C VAL A 17 -0.66 -11.72 7.44
N ASN A 18 -1.11 -12.98 7.46
CA ASN A 18 -1.69 -13.62 6.28
C ASN A 18 -3.09 -13.08 5.96
N GLU A 19 -3.91 -12.76 6.96
CA GLU A 19 -5.19 -12.06 6.77
C GLU A 19 -4.96 -10.67 6.17
N LEU A 20 -3.99 -9.90 6.69
CA LEU A 20 -3.60 -8.60 6.12
C LEU A 20 -3.10 -8.72 4.68
N ARG A 21 -2.29 -9.72 4.36
CA ARG A 21 -1.82 -9.96 3.00
C ARG A 21 -2.97 -10.15 2.02
N ILE A 22 -3.98 -10.93 2.40
CA ILE A 22 -5.19 -11.17 1.58
C ILE A 22 -5.93 -9.84 1.36
N VAL A 23 -6.25 -9.14 2.45
CA VAL A 23 -6.97 -7.85 2.39
C VAL A 23 -6.24 -6.83 1.56
N LEU A 24 -4.96 -6.61 1.85
CA LEU A 24 -4.16 -5.59 1.18
C LEU A 24 -3.90 -5.92 -0.29
N TYR A 25 -3.80 -7.21 -0.64
CA TYR A 25 -3.68 -7.64 -2.03
C TYR A 25 -4.97 -7.32 -2.80
N GLY A 26 -6.14 -7.65 -2.24
CA GLY A 26 -7.43 -7.29 -2.83
C GLY A 26 -7.62 -5.77 -2.95
N LEU A 27 -7.30 -5.01 -1.89
CA LEU A 27 -7.38 -3.55 -1.92
C LEU A 27 -6.44 -2.90 -2.96
N ALA A 28 -5.29 -3.52 -3.21
CA ALA A 28 -4.36 -3.02 -4.22
C ALA A 28 -4.87 -3.21 -5.67
N ALA A 29 -5.81 -4.13 -5.87
CA ALA A 29 -6.48 -4.36 -7.15
C ALA A 29 -7.67 -3.43 -7.40
N ILE A 30 -8.15 -2.71 -6.38
CA ILE A 30 -9.22 -1.73 -6.51
C ILE A 30 -8.66 -0.45 -7.15
N ASP A 31 -9.31 0.00 -8.22
CA ASP A 31 -9.12 1.36 -8.71
C ASP A 31 -10.00 2.30 -7.86
N PRO A 32 -9.43 3.18 -7.05
CA PRO A 32 -10.21 4.06 -6.19
C PRO A 32 -10.97 5.14 -6.97
N THR A 33 -10.69 5.31 -8.26
CA THR A 33 -11.32 6.32 -9.15
C THR A 33 -12.36 5.72 -10.08
N SER A 34 -12.47 4.39 -10.16
CA SER A 34 -13.48 3.70 -10.98
C SER A 34 -14.90 4.00 -10.48
N ASP A 35 -15.86 4.04 -11.38
CA ASP A 35 -17.29 4.16 -11.01
C ASP A 35 -17.83 2.86 -10.40
N GLU A 36 -17.16 1.74 -10.66
CA GLU A 36 -17.53 0.43 -10.16
C GLU A 36 -16.60 -0.05 -9.05
N PHE A 37 -17.18 -0.54 -7.97
CA PHE A 37 -16.48 -1.26 -6.91
C PHE A 37 -16.84 -2.74 -7.01
N PRO A 38 -15.94 -3.61 -7.47
CA PRO A 38 -16.21 -5.03 -7.47
C PRO A 38 -16.29 -5.51 -6.02
N LEU A 39 -17.49 -5.92 -5.60
CA LEU A 39 -17.66 -6.49 -4.24
C LEU A 39 -16.94 -7.83 -4.11
N GLU A 40 -16.90 -8.63 -5.19
CA GLU A 40 -16.24 -9.93 -5.21
C GLU A 40 -14.84 -9.85 -5.79
N TYR A 41 -13.90 -10.42 -5.06
CA TYR A 41 -12.50 -10.53 -5.47
C TYR A 41 -12.12 -11.99 -5.60
N THR A 42 -11.65 -12.36 -6.79
CA THR A 42 -11.09 -13.68 -7.07
C THR A 42 -9.58 -13.56 -7.30
N PHE A 43 -8.83 -14.42 -6.66
CA PHE A 43 -7.38 -14.45 -6.82
C PHE A 43 -6.84 -15.88 -6.74
N SER A 44 -5.77 -16.12 -7.48
CA SER A 44 -5.00 -17.35 -7.41
C SER A 44 -4.00 -17.29 -6.25
N LYS A 45 -3.88 -18.38 -5.49
CA LYS A 45 -2.88 -18.50 -4.42
C LYS A 45 -1.46 -18.32 -4.95
N SER A 46 -1.20 -18.76 -6.19
CA SER A 46 0.09 -18.59 -6.86
C SER A 46 0.41 -17.11 -7.11
N LYS A 47 -0.53 -16.32 -7.61
CA LYS A 47 -0.34 -14.87 -7.85
C LYS A 47 -0.02 -14.11 -6.55
N ILE A 48 -0.70 -14.44 -5.44
CA ILE A 48 -0.37 -13.86 -4.13
C ILE A 48 1.05 -14.27 -3.72
N ALA A 49 1.41 -15.55 -3.87
CA ALA A 49 2.76 -16.03 -3.52
C ALA A 49 3.84 -15.33 -4.35
N ASP A 50 3.62 -15.14 -5.65
CA ASP A 50 4.53 -14.41 -6.54
C ASP A 50 4.70 -12.95 -6.10
N PHE A 51 3.59 -12.27 -5.82
CA PHE A 51 3.63 -10.88 -5.36
C PHE A 51 4.43 -10.72 -4.06
N TYR A 52 4.20 -11.60 -3.08
CA TYR A 52 4.93 -11.59 -1.81
C TYR A 52 6.31 -12.26 -1.87
N GLN A 53 6.75 -12.67 -3.08
CA GLN A 53 8.06 -13.30 -3.33
C GLN A 53 8.29 -14.52 -2.44
N ILE A 54 7.25 -15.36 -2.27
CA ILE A 54 7.35 -16.59 -1.48
C ILE A 54 8.17 -17.62 -2.26
N PRO A 55 9.26 -18.11 -1.70
CA PRO A 55 10.09 -19.14 -2.35
C PRO A 55 9.26 -20.38 -2.71
N SER A 56 9.59 -21.05 -3.82
CA SER A 56 8.88 -22.24 -4.31
C SER A 56 8.76 -23.33 -3.25
N THR A 57 9.82 -23.54 -2.48
CA THR A 57 9.87 -24.52 -1.37
C THR A 57 8.91 -24.21 -0.22
N ALA A 58 8.57 -22.94 -0.03
CA ALA A 58 7.66 -22.49 1.04
C ALA A 58 6.19 -22.36 0.59
N ARG A 59 5.91 -22.41 -0.72
CA ARG A 59 4.56 -22.21 -1.29
C ARG A 59 3.52 -23.21 -0.79
N PRO A 60 3.78 -24.52 -0.69
CA PRO A 60 2.77 -25.47 -0.21
C PRO A 60 2.26 -25.14 1.19
N LYS A 61 3.17 -24.75 2.09
CA LYS A 61 2.80 -24.28 3.43
C LYS A 61 2.05 -22.94 3.37
N PHE A 62 2.55 -21.99 2.57
CA PHE A 62 1.94 -20.69 2.41
C PHE A 62 0.50 -20.78 1.90
N TYR A 63 0.20 -21.65 0.92
CA TYR A 63 -1.16 -21.86 0.39
C TYR A 63 -2.11 -22.37 1.47
N LYS A 64 -1.68 -23.35 2.27
CA LYS A 64 -2.46 -23.85 3.41
C LYS A 64 -2.70 -22.75 4.46
N ASP A 65 -1.68 -21.93 4.73
CA ASP A 65 -1.77 -20.86 5.71
C ASP A 65 -2.70 -19.72 5.25
N ILE A 66 -2.67 -19.35 3.96
CA ILE A 66 -3.57 -18.35 3.36
C ILE A 66 -5.02 -18.86 3.38
N GLU A 67 -5.24 -20.10 2.96
CA GLU A 67 -6.57 -20.70 2.96
C GLU A 67 -7.15 -20.81 4.37
N LYS A 68 -6.36 -21.28 5.33
CA LYS A 68 -6.74 -21.30 6.75
C LYS A 68 -7.04 -19.91 7.29
N ALA A 69 -6.20 -18.94 6.95
CA ALA A 69 -6.39 -17.55 7.38
C ALA A 69 -7.71 -16.99 6.85
N LEU A 70 -8.02 -17.20 5.57
CA LEU A 70 -9.25 -16.72 4.96
C LEU A 70 -10.48 -17.41 5.57
N ILE A 71 -10.53 -18.74 5.54
CA ILE A 71 -11.74 -19.53 5.86
C ILE A 71 -12.01 -19.60 7.35
N LYS A 72 -10.98 -19.86 8.17
CA LYS A 72 -11.16 -20.12 9.59
C LYS A 72 -11.02 -18.92 10.49
N GLN A 73 -10.26 -17.91 10.07
CA GLN A 73 -9.91 -16.78 10.90
C GLN A 73 -10.59 -15.50 10.43
N PHE A 74 -10.36 -15.09 9.19
CA PHE A 74 -10.82 -13.80 8.66
C PHE A 74 -12.36 -13.71 8.60
N TRP A 75 -13.04 -14.81 8.31
CA TRP A 75 -14.50 -14.88 8.37
C TRP A 75 -15.11 -14.41 9.71
N ARG A 76 -14.35 -14.54 10.81
CA ARG A 76 -14.78 -14.19 12.16
C ARG A 76 -14.27 -12.83 12.63
N ARG A 77 -13.61 -12.07 11.75
CA ARG A 77 -13.02 -10.79 12.10
C ARG A 77 -14.01 -9.67 11.94
N ASP A 78 -14.20 -8.96 13.03
CA ASP A 78 -14.96 -7.72 13.06
C ASP A 78 -14.02 -6.53 12.91
N ILE A 79 -14.58 -5.42 12.50
CA ILE A 79 -13.96 -4.11 12.48
C ILE A 79 -14.91 -3.11 13.13
N ALA A 80 -14.44 -2.38 14.12
CA ALA A 80 -15.19 -1.32 14.77
C ALA A 80 -14.55 0.04 14.44
N TYR A 81 -15.32 0.97 13.90
CA TYR A 81 -14.88 2.30 13.55
C TYR A 81 -15.91 3.35 13.93
N TRP A 82 -15.45 4.57 14.09
CA TRP A 82 -16.32 5.73 14.29
C TRP A 82 -16.90 6.20 12.95
N ASP A 83 -18.20 6.28 12.86
CA ASP A 83 -18.92 6.82 11.70
C ASP A 83 -19.26 8.30 11.99
N ASP A 84 -18.58 9.20 11.29
CA ASP A 84 -18.74 10.65 11.46
C ASP A 84 -20.14 11.12 11.03
N GLU A 85 -20.78 10.47 10.07
CA GLU A 85 -22.11 10.85 9.58
C GLU A 85 -23.20 10.43 10.57
N ARG A 86 -23.11 9.21 11.08
CA ARG A 86 -24.09 8.67 12.04
C ARG A 86 -23.77 9.03 13.49
N GLN A 87 -22.59 9.60 13.78
CA GLN A 87 -22.10 9.91 15.13
C GLN A 87 -22.18 8.70 16.07
N LYS A 88 -21.78 7.53 15.58
CA LYS A 88 -21.84 6.25 16.29
C LYS A 88 -20.63 5.36 15.99
N ILE A 89 -20.34 4.44 16.90
CA ILE A 89 -19.46 3.33 16.61
C ILE A 89 -20.25 2.30 15.80
N VAL A 90 -19.71 1.93 14.64
CA VAL A 90 -20.24 0.89 13.78
C VAL A 90 -19.33 -0.33 13.87
N THR A 91 -19.91 -1.48 14.12
CA THR A 91 -19.19 -2.76 14.12
C THR A 91 -19.70 -3.61 12.96
N ASN A 92 -18.79 -3.98 12.07
CA ASN A 92 -19.08 -4.77 10.88
C ASN A 92 -18.12 -5.96 10.77
N ARG A 93 -18.46 -6.95 9.96
CA ARG A 93 -17.51 -7.93 9.44
C ARG A 93 -16.87 -7.40 8.16
N TRP A 94 -15.63 -7.78 7.95
CA TRP A 94 -14.93 -7.44 6.71
C TRP A 94 -15.55 -8.10 5.49
N LEU A 95 -15.95 -9.38 5.63
CA LEU A 95 -16.44 -10.22 4.54
C LEU A 95 -17.82 -10.76 4.86
N ILE A 96 -18.61 -10.94 3.80
CA ILE A 96 -19.94 -11.58 3.87
C ILE A 96 -19.97 -12.95 3.18
N THR A 97 -19.02 -13.24 2.30
CA THR A 97 -18.95 -14.52 1.57
C THR A 97 -17.49 -14.90 1.32
N ILE A 98 -17.19 -16.19 1.38
CA ILE A 98 -15.92 -16.79 0.96
C ILE A 98 -16.23 -17.99 0.11
N ARG A 99 -15.57 -18.13 -1.06
CA ARG A 99 -15.68 -19.31 -1.93
C ARG A 99 -14.29 -19.93 -2.10
N HIS A 100 -14.22 -21.24 -1.92
CA HIS A 100 -12.98 -22.03 -1.96
C HIS A 100 -13.27 -23.49 -2.33
N GLY A 101 -12.23 -24.28 -2.66
CA GLY A 101 -12.35 -25.72 -2.84
C GLY A 101 -12.82 -26.17 -4.22
N GLY A 102 -12.59 -25.38 -5.26
CA GLY A 102 -12.80 -25.79 -6.66
C GLY A 102 -11.65 -26.62 -7.21
N LYS A 103 -11.77 -27.05 -8.48
CA LYS A 103 -10.67 -27.70 -9.24
C LYS A 103 -9.54 -26.72 -9.57
N ASP A 104 -9.85 -25.43 -9.57
CA ASP A 104 -8.90 -24.34 -9.75
C ASP A 104 -8.23 -23.94 -8.42
N ASP A 105 -7.10 -23.26 -8.51
CA ASP A 105 -6.34 -22.76 -7.36
C ASP A 105 -6.87 -21.40 -6.86
N ASN A 106 -8.12 -21.06 -7.20
CA ASN A 106 -8.69 -19.76 -6.91
C ASN A 106 -9.40 -19.76 -5.54
N LEU A 107 -9.25 -18.61 -4.88
CA LEU A 107 -10.03 -18.23 -3.71
C LEU A 107 -10.79 -16.97 -4.07
N SER A 108 -12.04 -16.85 -3.66
CA SER A 108 -12.76 -15.61 -3.77
C SER A 108 -13.44 -15.23 -2.46
N TYR A 109 -13.65 -13.94 -2.29
CA TYR A 109 -14.40 -13.39 -1.18
C TYR A 109 -15.18 -12.15 -1.60
N VAL A 110 -16.25 -11.88 -0.87
CA VAL A 110 -17.09 -10.70 -1.04
C VAL A 110 -16.92 -9.79 0.18
N TYR A 111 -16.53 -8.54 -0.04
CA TYR A 111 -16.50 -7.54 1.01
C TYR A 111 -17.91 -7.23 1.51
N ASN A 112 -18.01 -6.87 2.78
CA ASN A 112 -19.24 -6.33 3.32
C ASN A 112 -19.56 -5.00 2.59
N PRO A 113 -20.75 -4.85 1.98
CA PRO A 113 -21.13 -3.62 1.29
C PRO A 113 -21.04 -2.36 2.17
N GLU A 114 -21.29 -2.49 3.48
CA GLU A 114 -21.20 -1.38 4.44
C GLU A 114 -19.81 -0.74 4.56
N ILE A 115 -18.75 -1.47 4.19
CA ILE A 115 -17.39 -0.92 4.20
C ILE A 115 -16.95 -0.37 2.83
N LYS A 116 -17.77 -0.54 1.77
CA LYS A 116 -17.45 -0.13 0.41
C LYS A 116 -17.05 1.35 0.35
N HIS A 117 -17.86 2.24 0.89
CA HIS A 117 -17.64 3.68 0.86
C HIS A 117 -16.42 4.14 1.68
N HIS A 118 -15.82 3.26 2.49
CA HIS A 118 -14.55 3.50 3.18
C HIS A 118 -13.33 2.98 2.39
N LEU A 119 -13.55 2.35 1.25
CA LEU A 119 -12.51 1.77 0.39
C LEU A 119 -12.51 2.32 -1.03
N HIS A 120 -13.59 3.00 -1.45
CA HIS A 120 -13.83 3.41 -2.83
C HIS A 120 -14.42 4.82 -2.91
N GLN A 121 -14.11 5.55 -3.98
CA GLN A 121 -14.55 6.93 -4.25
C GLN A 121 -14.29 7.90 -3.08
N LEU A 122 -13.12 7.75 -2.46
CA LEU A 122 -12.74 8.54 -1.31
C LEU A 122 -12.30 9.94 -1.74
N SER A 123 -13.12 10.94 -1.45
CA SER A 123 -12.83 12.35 -1.76
C SER A 123 -12.13 13.10 -0.62
N ARG A 124 -12.32 12.65 0.63
CA ARG A 124 -11.80 13.33 1.83
C ARG A 124 -11.35 12.31 2.88
N ARG A 125 -10.41 12.71 3.74
CA ARG A 125 -9.94 11.95 4.92
C ARG A 125 -9.54 10.51 4.59
N PHE A 126 -8.72 10.33 3.55
CA PHE A 126 -8.16 9.04 3.17
C PHE A 126 -6.64 9.03 3.17
N THR A 127 -6.09 7.84 3.23
CA THR A 127 -4.64 7.62 3.17
C THR A 127 -4.33 6.61 2.08
N SER A 128 -3.33 6.96 1.28
CA SER A 128 -2.82 6.10 0.21
C SER A 128 -1.34 5.76 0.43
N TYR A 129 -0.97 4.51 0.13
CA TYR A 129 0.41 4.02 0.17
C TYR A 129 0.59 2.86 -0.82
N PHE A 130 1.83 2.46 -1.08
CA PHE A 130 2.10 1.30 -1.94
C PHE A 130 2.13 0.01 -1.12
N LEU A 131 1.50 -1.05 -1.64
CA LEU A 131 1.53 -2.36 -1.01
C LEU A 131 2.98 -2.88 -0.81
N SER A 132 3.91 -2.52 -1.72
CA SER A 132 5.33 -2.83 -1.60
C SER A 132 5.98 -2.34 -0.30
N ASP A 133 5.47 -1.25 0.27
CA ASP A 133 6.04 -0.65 1.49
C ASP A 133 5.81 -1.51 2.74
N VAL A 134 4.80 -2.37 2.72
CA VAL A 134 4.43 -3.25 3.84
C VAL A 134 4.55 -4.74 3.52
N ALA A 135 4.71 -5.11 2.25
CA ALA A 135 4.65 -6.49 1.77
C ALA A 135 5.63 -7.45 2.46
N LYS A 136 6.81 -6.95 2.83
CA LYS A 136 7.89 -7.73 3.46
C LYS A 136 7.81 -7.75 4.99
N MET A 137 6.90 -7.00 5.60
CA MET A 137 6.73 -7.00 7.05
C MET A 137 6.16 -8.33 7.54
N LYS A 138 6.64 -8.79 8.68
CA LYS A 138 6.26 -10.07 9.30
C LYS A 138 5.37 -9.89 10.53
N SER A 139 5.28 -8.66 11.05
CA SER A 139 4.43 -8.32 12.17
C SER A 139 3.18 -7.58 11.68
N SER A 140 2.00 -8.04 12.07
CA SER A 140 0.75 -7.33 11.80
C SER A 140 0.72 -5.95 12.49
N TYR A 141 1.37 -5.82 13.63
CA TYR A 141 1.48 -4.54 14.34
C TYR A 141 2.35 -3.54 13.56
N SER A 142 3.41 -4.02 12.88
CA SER A 142 4.23 -3.17 12.02
C SER A 142 3.44 -2.59 10.86
N ILE A 143 2.59 -3.40 10.22
CA ILE A 143 1.73 -2.96 9.12
C ILE A 143 0.73 -1.92 9.64
N ARG A 144 0.06 -2.19 10.75
CA ARG A 144 -0.92 -1.29 11.36
C ARG A 144 -0.30 0.04 11.81
N LEU A 145 0.86 -0.01 12.47
CA LEU A 145 1.58 1.20 12.88
C LEU A 145 2.10 1.99 11.67
N TYR A 146 2.53 1.33 10.61
CA TYR A 146 2.88 2.00 9.36
C TYR A 146 1.67 2.77 8.79
N GLU A 147 0.48 2.15 8.74
CA GLU A 147 -0.74 2.81 8.26
C GLU A 147 -1.08 4.06 9.08
N ILE A 148 -0.98 3.97 10.40
CA ILE A 148 -1.18 5.12 11.31
C ILE A 148 -0.12 6.21 11.03
N CYS A 149 1.15 5.85 10.95
CA CYS A 149 2.23 6.79 10.70
C CYS A 149 2.08 7.51 9.35
N ILE A 150 1.73 6.78 8.28
CA ILE A 150 1.57 7.37 6.95
C ILE A 150 0.33 8.24 6.87
N MET A 151 -0.72 7.95 7.63
CA MET A 151 -1.90 8.79 7.76
C MET A 151 -1.54 10.17 8.32
N TYR A 152 -0.82 10.23 9.44
CA TYR A 152 -0.37 11.49 10.02
C TYR A 152 0.64 12.22 9.12
N LEU A 153 1.53 11.50 8.46
CA LEU A 153 2.51 12.08 7.55
C LEU A 153 1.84 12.66 6.29
N ASN A 154 0.81 12.00 5.75
CA ASN A 154 0.07 12.52 4.59
C ASN A 154 -0.84 13.70 4.95
N ALA A 155 -1.28 13.81 6.19
CA ALA A 155 -2.02 14.97 6.69
C ALA A 155 -1.12 16.21 6.91
N SER A 156 0.20 16.00 7.03
CA SER A 156 1.18 17.08 7.14
C SER A 156 1.56 17.62 5.76
N SER A 157 1.72 18.92 5.63
CA SER A 157 2.28 19.55 4.41
C SER A 157 3.79 19.36 4.27
N ALA A 158 4.46 18.80 5.28
CA ALA A 158 5.90 18.57 5.31
C ALA A 158 6.25 17.09 5.17
N ASP A 159 7.49 16.80 4.74
CA ASP A 159 8.02 15.43 4.65
C ASP A 159 8.33 14.78 6.01
N LYS A 160 7.98 15.46 7.10
CA LYS A 160 8.14 14.99 8.47
C LYS A 160 6.95 15.45 9.32
N THR A 161 6.61 14.65 10.30
CA THR A 161 5.59 14.97 11.30
C THR A 161 5.92 14.37 12.65
N GLN A 162 5.36 14.93 13.69
CA GLN A 162 5.38 14.37 15.04
C GLN A 162 3.97 14.38 15.60
N PHE A 163 3.60 13.30 16.26
CA PHE A 163 2.34 13.19 16.98
C PHE A 163 2.51 12.34 18.23
N THR A 164 1.59 12.51 19.16
CA THR A 164 1.57 11.77 20.41
C THR A 164 0.24 11.05 20.54
N MET A 165 0.27 9.81 21.02
CA MET A 165 -0.91 8.97 21.21
C MET A 165 -0.86 8.33 22.61
N GLY A 166 -2.02 8.19 23.24
CA GLY A 166 -2.15 7.45 24.49
C GLY A 166 -1.77 5.98 24.31
N VAL A 167 -1.14 5.38 25.33
CA VAL A 167 -0.79 3.94 25.29
C VAL A 167 -2.05 3.08 25.20
N ASP A 168 -3.10 3.43 25.94
CA ASP A 168 -4.34 2.67 25.94
C ASP A 168 -5.10 2.87 24.61
N GLU A 169 -5.14 4.09 24.06
CA GLU A 169 -5.67 4.38 22.72
C GLU A 169 -4.95 3.56 21.65
N LEU A 170 -3.62 3.50 21.70
CA LEU A 170 -2.83 2.74 20.74
C LEU A 170 -3.09 1.23 20.85
N LYS A 171 -3.21 0.73 22.09
CA LYS A 171 -3.58 -0.67 22.32
C LYS A 171 -4.97 -0.99 21.81
N GLU A 172 -5.94 -0.09 21.97
CA GLU A 172 -7.29 -0.25 21.44
C GLU A 172 -7.26 -0.36 19.91
N LYS A 173 -6.60 0.56 19.20
CA LYS A 173 -6.45 0.51 17.73
C LYS A 173 -5.79 -0.78 17.23
N LEU A 174 -4.93 -1.40 18.03
CA LEU A 174 -4.23 -2.64 17.70
C LEU A 174 -4.94 -3.91 18.21
N ASP A 175 -6.14 -3.77 18.81
CA ASP A 175 -6.87 -4.85 19.50
C ASP A 175 -6.01 -5.56 20.56
N LEU A 176 -5.38 -4.74 21.41
CA LEU A 176 -4.52 -5.18 22.50
C LEU A 176 -5.03 -4.75 23.86
N THR A 177 -6.29 -4.32 23.98
CA THR A 177 -6.91 -3.97 25.24
C THR A 177 -6.80 -5.13 26.24
N GLY A 178 -6.34 -4.84 27.44
CA GLY A 178 -6.08 -5.84 28.47
C GLY A 178 -4.81 -6.70 28.28
N LYS A 179 -4.08 -6.52 27.17
CA LYS A 179 -2.80 -7.20 26.93
C LYS A 179 -1.61 -6.30 27.26
N TYR A 180 -0.46 -6.92 27.52
CA TYR A 180 0.78 -6.21 27.86
C TYR A 180 0.57 -5.21 29.02
N SER A 181 0.14 -5.69 30.17
CA SER A 181 -0.06 -4.87 31.38
C SER A 181 1.16 -4.02 31.73
N ARG A 182 2.37 -4.57 31.56
CA ARG A 182 3.64 -3.84 31.71
C ARG A 182 4.00 -3.15 30.38
N PHE A 183 4.22 -1.82 30.43
CA PHE A 183 4.64 -1.05 29.25
C PHE A 183 5.90 -1.59 28.57
N ASN A 184 6.88 -2.07 29.33
CA ASN A 184 8.12 -2.63 28.78
C ASN A 184 7.86 -3.82 27.84
N ASN A 185 6.89 -4.68 28.17
CA ASN A 185 6.51 -5.79 27.29
C ASN A 185 5.83 -5.27 26.00
N PHE A 186 4.94 -4.29 26.11
CA PHE A 186 4.33 -3.64 24.95
C PHE A 186 5.38 -2.96 24.07
N LYS A 187 6.32 -2.23 24.68
CA LYS A 187 7.45 -1.62 23.98
C LYS A 187 8.27 -2.66 23.24
N GLN A 188 8.70 -3.72 23.93
CA GLN A 188 9.59 -4.74 23.37
C GLN A 188 8.94 -5.53 22.23
N TYR A 189 7.73 -6.05 22.44
CA TYR A 189 7.10 -6.99 21.50
C TYR A 189 6.25 -6.32 20.41
N VAL A 190 5.89 -5.06 20.58
CA VAL A 190 5.07 -4.33 19.60
C VAL A 190 5.81 -3.15 19.02
N LEU A 191 6.19 -2.16 19.83
CA LEU A 191 6.72 -0.89 19.35
C LEU A 191 8.11 -1.04 18.73
N THR A 192 9.04 -1.71 19.43
CA THR A 192 10.41 -1.91 18.92
C THR A 192 10.44 -2.76 17.66
N VAL A 193 9.62 -3.83 17.60
CA VAL A 193 9.51 -4.67 16.40
C VAL A 193 8.98 -3.85 15.23
N ALA A 194 7.94 -3.05 15.44
CA ALA A 194 7.38 -2.22 14.39
C ALA A 194 8.35 -1.13 13.93
N GLU A 195 9.03 -0.46 14.85
CA GLU A 195 10.06 0.55 14.52
C GLU A 195 11.17 -0.06 13.65
N MET A 196 11.67 -1.24 14.00
CA MET A 196 12.71 -1.93 13.23
C MET A 196 12.22 -2.33 11.82
N GLU A 197 11.04 -2.96 11.71
CA GLU A 197 10.50 -3.40 10.42
C GLU A 197 10.17 -2.22 9.52
N ILE A 198 9.51 -1.20 10.03
CA ILE A 198 9.16 0.02 9.30
C ILE A 198 10.44 0.71 8.80
N ASN A 199 11.43 0.89 9.67
CA ASN A 199 12.69 1.51 9.31
C ASN A 199 13.49 0.70 8.27
N LYS A 200 13.40 -0.61 8.30
CA LYS A 200 14.12 -1.47 7.34
C LYS A 200 13.40 -1.61 6.01
N LEU A 201 12.08 -1.76 6.02
CA LEU A 201 11.32 -2.32 4.90
C LEU A 201 10.43 -1.31 4.18
N SER A 202 10.12 -0.15 4.79
CA SER A 202 9.22 0.84 4.20
C SER A 202 9.94 2.09 3.67
N ASN A 203 9.15 3.01 3.10
CA ASN A 203 9.59 4.29 2.55
C ASN A 203 9.67 5.42 3.59
N ILE A 204 9.40 5.15 4.87
CA ILE A 204 9.48 6.13 5.96
C ILE A 204 10.52 5.75 7.01
N ARG A 205 10.97 6.76 7.76
CA ARG A 205 11.72 6.61 9.01
C ARG A 205 10.80 6.89 10.17
N LEU A 206 10.84 6.03 11.17
CA LEU A 206 10.05 6.10 12.38
C LEU A 206 10.98 6.07 13.61
N LYS A 207 10.70 6.95 14.57
CA LYS A 207 11.25 6.90 15.91
C LYS A 207 10.12 6.95 16.92
N ILE A 208 10.13 6.04 17.88
CA ILE A 208 9.10 5.91 18.91
C ILE A 208 9.72 6.17 20.27
N LEU A 209 9.21 7.16 20.99
CA LEU A 209 9.70 7.54 22.31
C LEU A 209 8.57 7.46 23.34
N PRO A 210 8.80 6.82 24.50
CA PRO A 210 7.85 6.89 25.60
C PRO A 210 7.85 8.31 26.18
N VAL A 211 6.67 8.80 26.54
CA VAL A 211 6.48 10.08 27.23
C VAL A 211 5.97 9.78 28.62
N ALA A 212 6.78 10.10 29.62
CA ALA A 212 6.38 9.97 31.01
C ALA A 212 5.47 11.13 31.43
N SER A 213 4.54 10.89 32.34
CA SER A 213 3.86 11.97 33.04
C SER A 213 4.86 12.68 33.97
N SER A 214 4.60 13.92 34.35
CA SER A 214 5.54 14.83 35.02
C SER A 214 6.02 14.44 36.40
N SER A 215 5.64 13.28 36.94
CA SER A 215 5.98 12.81 38.30
C SER A 215 7.06 11.73 38.25
N TRP A 216 8.00 11.80 39.17
CA TRP A 216 9.07 10.82 39.35
C TRP A 216 8.47 9.42 39.60
N GLY A 217 8.86 8.41 38.85
CA GLY A 217 8.30 7.06 38.93
C GLY A 217 6.97 6.84 38.21
N SER A 218 6.55 7.78 37.36
CA SER A 218 5.26 7.78 36.70
C SER A 218 5.12 6.73 35.60
N LYS A 219 3.92 6.16 35.52
CA LYS A 219 3.44 5.27 34.46
C LYS A 219 3.62 5.95 33.10
N ILE A 220 4.15 5.25 32.14
CA ILE A 220 4.17 5.73 30.73
C ILE A 220 2.75 5.67 30.18
N GLU A 221 2.16 6.83 29.94
CA GLU A 221 0.78 6.96 29.46
C GLU A 221 0.67 7.33 28.00
N LYS A 222 1.74 7.89 27.43
CA LYS A 222 1.76 8.34 26.04
C LYS A 222 3.03 7.88 25.33
N VAL A 223 2.92 7.82 24.01
CA VAL A 223 4.04 7.51 23.11
C VAL A 223 4.09 8.58 22.03
N GLN A 224 5.27 9.15 21.83
CA GLN A 224 5.54 10.11 20.77
C GLN A 224 6.12 9.39 19.54
N PHE A 225 5.57 9.69 18.39
CA PHE A 225 5.99 9.21 17.10
C PHE A 225 6.63 10.37 16.32
N SER A 226 7.86 10.15 15.85
CA SER A 226 8.52 11.06 14.91
C SER A 226 8.64 10.32 13.58
N VAL A 227 7.98 10.81 12.55
CA VAL A 227 7.86 10.16 11.25
C VAL A 227 8.42 11.08 10.17
N SER A 228 9.23 10.55 9.27
CA SER A 228 9.71 11.29 8.10
C SER A 228 9.78 10.40 6.86
N ARG A 229 9.60 10.99 5.68
CA ARG A 229 9.86 10.27 4.42
C ARG A 229 11.36 9.99 4.31
N LYS A 230 11.71 8.78 3.87
CA LYS A 230 13.08 8.52 3.45
C LYS A 230 13.31 9.30 2.16
N GLN A 231 14.29 10.19 2.17
CA GLN A 231 14.76 10.73 0.91
C GLN A 231 15.12 9.54 0.00
N LYS A 232 14.51 9.48 -1.17
CA LYS A 232 15.08 8.65 -2.24
C LYS A 232 16.51 9.16 -2.34
N LYS A 233 17.49 8.37 -1.88
CA LYS A 233 18.86 8.61 -2.34
C LYS A 233 18.71 8.76 -3.84
N PRO A 234 19.26 9.81 -4.48
CA PRO A 234 19.41 9.77 -5.92
C PRO A 234 20.05 8.40 -6.13
N SER A 235 19.33 7.53 -6.81
CA SER A 235 19.89 6.23 -7.15
C SER A 235 21.09 6.57 -8.00
N THR A 236 22.27 6.56 -7.38
CA THR A 236 23.46 6.18 -8.08
C THR A 236 23.16 4.72 -8.44
N GLN A 237 22.26 4.54 -9.40
CA GLN A 237 22.28 3.34 -10.19
C GLN A 237 23.66 3.37 -10.85
N LYS A 238 24.65 2.82 -10.16
CA LYS A 238 25.65 2.05 -10.85
C LYS A 238 24.82 1.16 -11.75
N LEU A 239 24.78 1.51 -13.01
CA LEU A 239 24.36 0.67 -14.11
C LEU A 239 25.12 -0.65 -13.95
N ILE A 240 24.55 -1.57 -13.17
CA ILE A 240 24.89 -2.97 -13.32
C ILE A 240 24.23 -3.32 -14.63
N HIS A 241 25.02 -3.13 -15.70
CA HIS A 241 24.77 -3.76 -16.97
C HIS A 241 24.73 -5.29 -16.72
N ARG A 242 23.59 -5.78 -16.27
CA ARG A 242 23.19 -7.15 -16.57
C ARG A 242 22.76 -7.11 -18.02
N ASN A 243 23.62 -7.68 -18.87
CA ASN A 243 23.39 -7.95 -20.27
C ASN A 243 21.96 -8.42 -20.57
N ARG A 244 21.03 -7.51 -20.70
CA ARG A 244 19.93 -7.54 -21.63
C ARG A 244 20.20 -6.37 -22.57
N LYS A 245 20.61 -6.68 -23.79
CA LYS A 245 20.62 -5.74 -24.90
C LYS A 245 19.19 -5.27 -25.14
N VAL A 246 18.72 -4.31 -24.35
CA VAL A 246 17.67 -3.39 -24.71
C VAL A 246 18.38 -2.05 -24.68
N SER A 247 18.94 -1.67 -25.81
CA SER A 247 19.31 -0.29 -26.06
C SER A 247 18.06 0.54 -25.81
N PRO A 248 18.14 1.69 -25.11
CA PRO A 248 17.04 2.64 -25.11
C PRO A 248 16.77 2.93 -26.60
N LEU A 249 15.54 2.61 -27.07
CA LEU A 249 15.20 2.80 -28.48
C LEU A 249 15.28 4.28 -28.86
N VAL A 250 15.15 5.16 -27.89
CA VAL A 250 15.15 6.63 -28.03
C VAL A 250 16.18 7.23 -27.08
N SER A 251 16.95 8.21 -27.55
CA SER A 251 17.97 8.89 -26.75
C SER A 251 17.36 9.74 -25.63
N LEU A 252 18.11 9.95 -24.52
CA LEU A 252 17.67 10.78 -23.39
C LEU A 252 17.35 12.24 -23.83
N ASP A 253 18.16 12.79 -24.72
CA ASP A 253 17.94 14.13 -25.29
C ASP A 253 16.61 14.22 -26.05
N THR A 254 16.25 13.16 -26.76
CA THR A 254 14.97 13.07 -27.46
C THR A 254 13.79 12.94 -26.50
N LEU A 255 13.93 12.22 -25.39
CA LEU A 255 12.90 12.14 -24.35
C LEU A 255 12.67 13.50 -23.68
N GLU A 256 13.72 14.28 -23.42
CA GLU A 256 13.60 15.65 -22.89
C GLU A 256 12.89 16.59 -23.88
N LYS A 257 13.22 16.50 -25.17
CA LYS A 257 12.53 17.25 -26.22
C LYS A 257 11.06 16.86 -26.33
N ALA A 258 10.75 15.57 -26.25
CA ALA A 258 9.37 15.07 -26.25
C ALA A 258 8.58 15.58 -25.07
N LYS A 259 9.17 15.58 -23.87
CA LYS A 259 8.56 16.13 -22.65
C LYS A 259 8.22 17.61 -22.80
N LYS A 260 9.12 18.39 -23.41
CA LYS A 260 8.87 19.81 -23.68
C LYS A 260 7.71 20.01 -24.66
N ILE A 261 7.62 19.21 -25.72
CA ILE A 261 6.52 19.27 -26.70
C ILE A 261 5.17 18.95 -26.02
N ILE A 262 5.11 17.97 -25.11
CA ILE A 262 3.90 17.64 -24.35
C ILE A 262 3.49 18.82 -23.46
N LEU A 263 4.44 19.43 -22.73
CA LEU A 263 4.18 20.59 -21.89
C LEU A 263 3.69 21.79 -22.70
N ASP A 264 4.33 22.09 -23.82
CA ASP A 264 3.99 23.22 -24.68
C ASP A 264 2.63 23.04 -25.38
N SER A 265 2.17 21.79 -25.57
CA SER A 265 0.86 21.47 -26.14
C SER A 265 -0.32 21.67 -25.19
N GLY A 266 -0.08 21.83 -23.90
CA GLY A 266 -1.12 21.92 -22.86
C GLY A 266 -1.88 20.61 -22.62
N ASN A 267 -1.50 19.51 -23.26
CA ASN A 267 -2.14 18.20 -23.12
C ASN A 267 -1.58 17.40 -21.95
N GLN A 268 -2.42 16.59 -21.31
CA GLN A 268 -2.04 15.74 -20.17
C GLN A 268 -1.47 14.37 -20.58
N TRP A 269 -0.83 14.26 -21.75
CA TRP A 269 -0.22 13.01 -22.17
C TRP A 269 0.94 12.60 -21.24
N ASP A 270 0.95 11.33 -20.85
CA ASP A 270 2.09 10.74 -20.15
C ASP A 270 3.19 10.33 -21.14
N LEU A 271 4.42 10.80 -20.92
CA LEU A 271 5.57 10.53 -21.80
C LEU A 271 5.86 9.02 -21.92
N TYR A 272 5.74 8.26 -20.81
CA TYR A 272 6.00 6.82 -20.81
C TYR A 272 4.92 6.05 -21.58
N GLU A 273 3.69 6.52 -21.52
CA GLU A 273 2.60 5.94 -22.30
C GLU A 273 2.78 6.19 -23.81
N LEU A 274 3.23 7.38 -24.21
CA LEU A 274 3.56 7.69 -25.61
C LEU A 274 4.78 6.90 -26.08
N GLU A 275 5.78 6.71 -25.23
CA GLU A 275 6.94 5.88 -25.53
C GLU A 275 6.50 4.41 -25.74
N ARG A 276 5.66 3.85 -24.87
CA ARG A 276 5.10 2.51 -25.00
C ARG A 276 4.32 2.33 -26.30
N GLN A 277 3.42 3.25 -26.63
CA GLN A 277 2.65 3.20 -27.87
C GLN A 277 3.55 3.32 -29.12
N PHE A 278 4.64 4.08 -29.04
CA PHE A 278 5.62 4.15 -30.12
C PHE A 278 6.39 2.82 -30.28
N PHE A 279 6.73 2.14 -29.20
CA PHE A 279 7.36 0.82 -29.24
C PHE A 279 6.44 -0.20 -29.92
N ASP A 280 5.17 -0.26 -29.49
CA ASP A 280 4.18 -1.14 -30.10
C ASP A 280 4.03 -0.84 -31.60
N TYR A 281 4.05 0.42 -31.99
CA TYR A 281 4.00 0.84 -33.38
C TYR A 281 5.23 0.38 -34.17
N VAL A 282 6.43 0.54 -33.63
CA VAL A 282 7.70 0.14 -34.28
C VAL A 282 7.81 -1.38 -34.40
N GLU A 283 7.31 -2.13 -33.43
CA GLU A 283 7.31 -3.59 -33.44
C GLU A 283 6.43 -4.14 -34.59
N HIS A 284 5.29 -3.50 -34.88
CA HIS A 284 4.37 -3.91 -35.91
C HIS A 284 4.74 -3.40 -37.33
N LYS A 285 5.36 -2.22 -37.43
CA LYS A 285 5.67 -1.58 -38.73
C LYS A 285 7.13 -1.62 -39.17
N GLY A 286 8.00 -2.14 -38.29
CA GLY A 286 9.43 -2.18 -38.53
C GLY A 286 10.17 -0.93 -38.00
N ARG A 287 11.46 -1.11 -37.69
CA ARG A 287 12.30 -0.11 -37.07
C ARG A 287 12.70 0.98 -38.07
N PRO A 288 12.37 2.28 -37.82
CA PRO A 288 12.79 3.36 -38.73
C PRO A 288 14.30 3.60 -38.60
N GLY A 289 14.92 4.06 -39.70
CA GLY A 289 16.36 4.35 -39.77
C GLY A 289 16.79 5.46 -38.76
N ASN A 290 15.93 6.46 -38.53
CA ASN A 290 16.10 7.49 -37.51
C ASN A 290 14.98 7.37 -36.47
N ILE A 291 15.27 6.64 -35.39
CA ILE A 291 14.27 6.34 -34.36
C ILE A 291 13.92 7.55 -33.50
N ASP A 292 14.91 8.41 -33.20
CA ASP A 292 14.74 9.63 -32.42
C ASP A 292 13.83 10.62 -33.16
N GLY A 293 14.09 10.85 -34.45
CA GLY A 293 13.25 11.72 -35.27
C GLY A 293 11.83 11.17 -35.43
N ALA A 294 11.70 9.84 -35.61
CA ALA A 294 10.39 9.18 -35.69
C ALA A 294 9.58 9.28 -34.39
N PHE A 295 10.22 9.16 -33.24
CA PHE A 295 9.56 9.33 -31.93
C PHE A 295 9.07 10.77 -31.74
N ILE A 296 9.88 11.77 -32.04
CA ILE A 296 9.45 13.18 -31.97
C ILE A 296 8.26 13.46 -32.90
N GLY A 297 8.29 12.90 -34.12
CA GLY A 297 7.17 13.00 -35.08
C GLY A 297 5.90 12.34 -34.53
N PHE A 298 6.04 11.18 -33.88
CA PHE A 298 4.92 10.46 -33.25
C PHE A 298 4.33 11.29 -32.10
N VAL A 299 5.15 11.84 -31.20
CA VAL A 299 4.71 12.69 -30.08
C VAL A 299 3.97 13.92 -30.60
N LYS A 300 4.54 14.65 -31.57
CA LYS A 300 3.88 15.81 -32.19
C LYS A 300 2.51 15.46 -32.78
N LYS A 301 2.40 14.33 -33.46
CA LYS A 301 1.12 13.88 -34.05
C LYS A 301 0.08 13.56 -32.98
N LYS A 302 0.49 12.92 -31.89
CA LYS A 302 -0.40 12.58 -30.76
C LYS A 302 -0.83 13.82 -29.98
N THR A 303 0.06 14.77 -29.76
CA THR A 303 -0.25 16.02 -29.04
C THR A 303 -1.02 17.04 -29.88
N ALA A 304 -1.03 16.91 -31.20
CA ALA A 304 -1.86 17.74 -32.10
C ALA A 304 -3.34 17.29 -32.16
N VAL A 305 -3.65 16.09 -31.69
CA VAL A 305 -5.01 15.55 -31.59
C VAL A 305 -5.33 15.54 -30.08
N SER A 306 -6.36 16.30 -29.66
CA SER A 306 -6.85 16.21 -28.27
C SER A 306 -7.19 14.77 -27.94
N PRO A 307 -6.89 14.33 -26.69
CA PRO A 307 -7.20 12.97 -26.24
C PRO A 307 -8.68 12.70 -26.23
#